data_9693ec97d44891b3cf9abe6888a0b2f6
#
_entry.id   9693ec97d44891b3cf9abe6888a0b2f6
#
_cell.length_a   1.000
_cell.length_b   1.000
_cell.length_c   1.000
_cell.angle_alpha   90.00
_cell.angle_beta   90.00
_cell.angle_gamma   90.00
#
_symmetry.space_group_name_H-M   'P 1'
#
loop_
_entity.id
_entity.type
_entity.pdbx_description
1 polymer ?
#
loop_
_entity_poly.entity_id
_entity_poly.type
_entity_poly.pdbx_seq_one_letter_code
_entity_poly.pdbx_strand_id
1 'polypeptide(L)'
;MVKARSIELTENWFKAAKHDLDWARGSFGLEEFAGVCFLSQQIVEKVLKAFLYSKNEELRKIHDLDALLKLTIKHDKDFSKFKEATATLSSYYLKTRYPDIGDISLFDKEDLAKEALNWAEELYNFVKEKIKE
;
A
#
# COMPACT_ATOMS: atom_id res chain seq x y z
N MET A 1 -23.43 -11.31 0.43
CA MET A 1 -22.63 -12.55 0.33
C MET A 1 -21.35 -12.29 -0.51
N VAL A 2 -20.20 -12.72 0.00
CA VAL A 2 -18.93 -12.55 -0.72
C VAL A 2 -18.75 -13.68 -1.73
N LYS A 3 -18.41 -13.34 -2.97
CA LYS A 3 -18.19 -14.33 -4.04
C LYS A 3 -16.91 -15.13 -3.79
N ALA A 4 -16.90 -16.40 -4.19
CA ALA A 4 -15.71 -17.26 -4.05
C ALA A 4 -14.47 -16.64 -4.68
N ARG A 5 -14.60 -16.03 -5.88
CA ARG A 5 -13.50 -15.36 -6.54
C ARG A 5 -12.98 -14.16 -5.73
N SER A 6 -13.89 -13.43 -5.07
CA SER A 6 -13.48 -12.29 -4.23
C SER A 6 -12.69 -12.75 -3.01
N ILE A 7 -13.03 -13.90 -2.44
CA ILE A 7 -12.28 -14.49 -1.32
C ILE A 7 -10.86 -14.83 -1.78
N GLU A 8 -10.74 -15.49 -2.92
CA GLU A 8 -9.42 -15.87 -3.49
C GLU A 8 -8.57 -14.63 -3.78
N LEU A 9 -9.15 -13.62 -4.42
CA LEU A 9 -8.44 -12.37 -4.73
C LEU A 9 -8.01 -11.64 -3.46
N THR A 10 -8.87 -11.58 -2.47
CA THR A 10 -8.55 -10.98 -1.16
C THR A 10 -7.32 -11.63 -0.56
N GLU A 11 -7.30 -12.95 -0.52
CA GLU A 11 -6.18 -13.71 0.04
C GLU A 11 -4.90 -13.50 -0.76
N ASN A 12 -4.99 -13.55 -2.09
CA ASN A 12 -3.82 -13.41 -2.96
C ASN A 12 -3.19 -12.02 -2.85
N TRP A 13 -4.00 -10.97 -2.86
CA TRP A 13 -3.50 -9.61 -2.73
C TRP A 13 -2.91 -9.35 -1.34
N PHE A 14 -3.52 -9.92 -0.31
CA PHE A 14 -3.02 -9.76 1.05
C PHE A 14 -1.68 -10.51 1.24
N LYS A 15 -1.54 -11.70 0.66
CA LYS A 15 -0.27 -12.45 0.67
C LYS A 15 0.82 -11.68 -0.07
N ALA A 16 0.48 -11.07 -1.21
CA ALA A 16 1.44 -10.27 -1.96
C ALA A 16 1.89 -9.05 -1.15
N ALA A 17 0.98 -8.42 -0.44
CA ALA A 17 1.32 -7.31 0.45
C ALA A 17 2.26 -7.75 1.57
N LYS A 18 2.02 -8.90 2.16
CA LYS A 18 2.89 -9.44 3.23
C LYS A 18 4.30 -9.72 2.70
N HIS A 19 4.38 -10.27 1.50
CA HIS A 19 5.67 -10.51 0.86
C HIS A 19 6.44 -9.18 0.69
N ASP A 20 5.78 -8.16 0.19
CA ASP A 20 6.40 -6.85 0.01
C ASP A 20 6.77 -6.21 1.36
N LEU A 21 5.97 -6.43 2.40
CA LEU A 21 6.24 -5.91 3.73
C LEU A 21 7.53 -6.52 4.32
N ASP A 22 7.67 -7.84 4.18
CA ASP A 22 8.88 -8.52 4.64
C ASP A 22 10.11 -8.03 3.86
N TRP A 23 9.96 -7.83 2.56
CA TRP A 23 11.01 -7.29 1.71
C TRP A 23 11.38 -5.87 2.11
N ALA A 24 10.40 -5.01 2.38
CA ALA A 24 10.64 -3.64 2.80
C ALA A 24 11.40 -3.58 4.14
N ARG A 25 11.04 -4.45 5.08
CA ARG A 25 11.73 -4.52 6.38
C ARG A 25 13.19 -4.93 6.21
N GLY A 26 13.44 -5.91 5.35
CA GLY A 26 14.80 -6.35 5.04
C GLY A 26 15.61 -5.25 4.35
N SER A 27 14.99 -4.57 3.39
CA SER A 27 15.64 -3.46 2.67
C SER A 27 15.96 -2.29 3.59
N PHE A 28 15.10 -2.02 4.57
CA PHE A 28 15.36 -0.99 5.57
C PHE A 28 16.62 -1.32 6.38
N GLY A 29 16.75 -2.58 6.78
CA GLY A 29 17.93 -3.05 7.50
C GLY A 29 19.23 -2.94 6.69
N LEU A 30 19.11 -3.01 5.36
CA LEU A 30 20.24 -2.86 4.44
C LEU A 30 20.44 -1.41 3.98
N GLU A 31 19.70 -0.48 4.57
CA GLU A 31 19.76 0.94 4.25
C GLU A 31 19.41 1.27 2.79
N GLU A 32 18.58 0.45 2.15
CA GLU A 32 18.06 0.69 0.81
C GLU A 32 16.79 1.52 0.89
N PHE A 33 16.92 2.76 1.33
CA PHE A 33 15.79 3.60 1.74
C PHE A 33 14.85 3.99 0.60
N ALA A 34 15.38 4.29 -0.57
CA ALA A 34 14.52 4.59 -1.72
C ALA A 34 13.68 3.37 -2.09
N GLY A 35 14.25 2.18 -2.01
CA GLY A 35 13.53 0.93 -2.22
C GLY A 35 12.41 0.73 -1.21
N VAL A 36 12.66 1.08 0.06
CA VAL A 36 11.64 1.00 1.10
C VAL A 36 10.46 1.93 0.80
N CYS A 37 10.74 3.16 0.34
CA CYS A 37 9.69 4.09 -0.05
C CYS A 37 8.82 3.53 -1.18
N PHE A 38 9.46 2.96 -2.20
CA PHE A 38 8.73 2.33 -3.31
C PHE A 38 7.90 1.14 -2.83
N LEU A 39 8.49 0.25 -2.04
CA LEU A 39 7.79 -0.94 -1.54
C LEU A 39 6.62 -0.57 -0.63
N SER A 40 6.78 0.49 0.17
CA SER A 40 5.70 0.95 1.04
C SER A 40 4.48 1.38 0.24
N GLN A 41 4.69 2.07 -0.88
CA GLN A 41 3.62 2.43 -1.80
C GLN A 41 2.94 1.16 -2.36
N GLN A 42 3.72 0.16 -2.75
CA GLN A 42 3.20 -1.10 -3.26
C GLN A 42 2.38 -1.85 -2.21
N ILE A 43 2.84 -1.86 -0.97
CA ILE A 43 2.13 -2.51 0.14
C ILE A 43 0.76 -1.88 0.31
N VAL A 44 0.70 -0.54 0.35
CA VAL A 44 -0.57 0.18 0.53
C VAL A 44 -1.52 -0.11 -0.61
N GLU A 45 -1.04 -0.10 -1.86
CA GLU A 45 -1.88 -0.45 -3.00
C GLU A 45 -2.48 -1.85 -2.84
N LYS A 46 -1.65 -2.82 -2.48
CA LYS A 46 -2.07 -4.22 -2.37
C LYS A 46 -3.06 -4.45 -1.24
N VAL A 47 -2.84 -3.83 -0.07
CA VAL A 47 -3.78 -4.03 1.04
C VAL A 47 -5.12 -3.34 0.79
N LEU A 48 -5.13 -2.17 0.15
CA LEU A 48 -6.38 -1.51 -0.22
C LEU A 48 -7.15 -2.36 -1.23
N LYS A 49 -6.47 -2.94 -2.21
CA LYS A 49 -7.10 -3.86 -3.17
C LYS A 49 -7.65 -5.10 -2.47
N ALA A 50 -6.89 -5.67 -1.52
CA ALA A 50 -7.38 -6.83 -0.75
C ALA A 50 -8.67 -6.49 -0.03
N PHE A 51 -8.72 -5.34 0.65
CA PHE A 51 -9.93 -4.91 1.34
C PHE A 51 -11.10 -4.75 0.37
N LEU A 52 -10.87 -4.08 -0.76
CA LEU A 52 -11.93 -3.82 -1.74
C LEU A 52 -12.46 -5.12 -2.38
N TYR A 53 -11.57 -6.07 -2.67
CA TYR A 53 -12.03 -7.38 -3.14
C TYR A 53 -12.86 -8.10 -2.08
N SER A 54 -12.55 -7.90 -0.79
CA SER A 54 -13.37 -8.48 0.29
C SER A 54 -14.79 -7.90 0.31
N LYS A 55 -14.99 -6.74 -0.35
CA LYS A 55 -16.29 -6.08 -0.48
C LYS A 55 -16.90 -6.29 -1.88
N ASN A 56 -16.40 -7.26 -2.63
CA ASN A 56 -16.87 -7.61 -3.98
C ASN A 56 -16.68 -6.51 -5.03
N GLU A 57 -15.76 -5.58 -4.81
CA GLU A 57 -15.43 -4.56 -5.81
C GLU A 57 -14.70 -5.19 -6.99
N GLU A 58 -14.90 -4.63 -8.17
CA GLU A 58 -14.16 -4.98 -9.38
C GLU A 58 -13.16 -3.87 -9.65
N LEU A 59 -11.87 -4.15 -9.44
CA LEU A 59 -10.83 -3.12 -9.46
C LEU A 59 -10.10 -2.98 -10.78
N ARG A 60 -10.48 -3.67 -11.79
CA ARG A 60 -9.84 -3.61 -13.11
C ARG A 60 -8.37 -3.13 -13.03
N LYS A 61 -8.05 -1.96 -13.57
CA LYS A 61 -6.67 -1.46 -13.60
C LYS A 61 -6.51 -0.18 -12.77
N ILE A 62 -7.08 -0.14 -11.57
CA ILE A 62 -6.92 1.02 -10.69
C ILE A 62 -5.64 0.85 -9.89
N HIS A 63 -4.67 1.76 -10.06
CA HIS A 63 -3.40 1.73 -9.35
C HIS A 63 -3.14 2.98 -8.52
N ASP A 64 -3.96 4.02 -8.66
CA ASP A 64 -3.83 5.26 -7.92
C ASP A 64 -4.28 5.07 -6.48
N LEU A 65 -3.38 5.30 -5.52
CA LEU A 65 -3.67 5.12 -4.09
C LEU A 65 -4.82 6.00 -3.61
N ASP A 66 -4.87 7.25 -4.08
CA ASP A 66 -5.92 8.16 -3.63
C ASP A 66 -7.29 7.71 -4.15
N ALA A 67 -7.35 7.21 -5.38
CA ALA A 67 -8.58 6.64 -5.93
C ALA A 67 -9.00 5.38 -5.18
N LEU A 68 -8.05 4.49 -4.87
CA LEU A 68 -8.33 3.28 -4.08
C LEU A 68 -8.80 3.63 -2.68
N LEU A 69 -8.15 4.58 -2.02
CA LEU A 69 -8.56 4.99 -0.68
C LEU A 69 -9.95 5.60 -0.69
N LYS A 70 -10.25 6.44 -1.68
CA LYS A 70 -11.56 7.07 -1.82
C LYS A 70 -12.67 6.02 -1.92
N LEU A 71 -12.43 4.99 -2.72
CA LEU A 71 -13.37 3.88 -2.86
C LEU A 71 -13.50 3.11 -1.55
N THR A 72 -12.37 2.90 -0.86
CA THR A 72 -12.32 2.21 0.42
C THR A 72 -13.14 2.95 1.48
N ILE A 73 -13.01 4.27 1.53
CA ILE A 73 -13.74 5.12 2.48
C ILE A 73 -15.26 5.01 2.30
N LYS A 74 -15.72 4.78 1.06
CA LYS A 74 -17.14 4.55 0.81
C LYS A 74 -17.67 3.32 1.53
N HIS A 75 -16.83 2.31 1.69
CA HIS A 75 -17.18 1.08 2.41
C HIS A 75 -16.97 1.20 3.91
N ASP A 76 -15.97 1.98 4.33
CA ASP A 76 -15.62 2.09 5.74
C ASP A 76 -14.92 3.44 6.00
N LYS A 77 -15.62 4.32 6.70
CA LYS A 77 -15.13 5.68 6.97
C LYS A 77 -13.88 5.72 7.85
N ASP A 78 -13.60 4.63 8.58
CA ASP A 78 -12.43 4.57 9.46
C ASP A 78 -11.12 4.69 8.68
N PHE A 79 -11.15 4.41 7.37
CA PHE A 79 -9.97 4.56 6.51
C PHE A 79 -9.60 6.01 6.22
N SER A 80 -10.44 6.99 6.57
CA SER A 80 -10.17 8.41 6.27
C SER A 80 -8.89 8.92 6.91
N LYS A 81 -8.44 8.32 7.99
CA LYS A 81 -7.20 8.72 8.67
C LYS A 81 -5.94 8.46 7.84
N PHE A 82 -6.06 7.73 6.73
CA PHE A 82 -4.91 7.40 5.87
C PHE A 82 -4.77 8.33 4.66
N LYS A 83 -5.54 9.42 4.59
CA LYS A 83 -5.48 10.35 3.45
C LYS A 83 -4.09 10.96 3.24
N GLU A 84 -3.44 11.37 4.32
CA GLU A 84 -2.09 11.92 4.24
C GLU A 84 -1.10 10.86 3.75
N ALA A 85 -1.21 9.65 4.28
CA ALA A 85 -0.32 8.55 3.90
C ALA A 85 -0.41 8.24 2.42
N THR A 86 -1.62 8.09 1.86
CA THR A 86 -1.78 7.78 0.44
C THR A 86 -1.32 8.92 -0.46
N ALA A 87 -1.59 10.17 -0.06
CA ALA A 87 -1.15 11.33 -0.83
C ALA A 87 0.38 11.38 -0.93
N THR A 88 1.06 11.16 0.18
CA THR A 88 2.52 11.17 0.22
C THR A 88 3.12 9.99 -0.53
N LEU A 89 2.61 8.77 -0.25
CA LEU A 89 3.14 7.56 -0.88
C LEU A 89 2.90 7.52 -2.39
N SER A 90 1.80 8.10 -2.86
CA SER A 90 1.51 8.15 -4.30
C SER A 90 2.63 8.79 -5.10
N SER A 91 3.30 9.80 -4.53
CA SER A 91 4.38 10.50 -5.20
C SER A 91 5.62 9.62 -5.38
N TYR A 92 5.80 8.61 -4.53
CA TYR A 92 7.00 7.78 -4.55
C TYR A 92 7.05 6.80 -5.73
N TYR A 93 5.91 6.39 -6.24
CA TYR A 93 5.86 5.40 -7.31
C TYR A 93 6.64 5.85 -8.55
N LEU A 94 6.33 7.03 -9.08
CA LEU A 94 6.99 7.55 -10.27
C LEU A 94 8.41 8.04 -9.98
N LYS A 95 8.58 8.77 -8.88
CA LYS A 95 9.85 9.43 -8.57
C LYS A 95 10.96 8.45 -8.18
N THR A 96 10.59 7.29 -7.64
CA THR A 96 11.60 6.26 -7.30
C THR A 96 11.92 5.33 -8.46
N ARG A 97 11.11 5.32 -9.53
CA ARG A 97 11.28 4.41 -10.66
C ARG A 97 11.76 5.08 -11.94
N TYR A 98 11.46 6.36 -12.12
CA TYR A 98 11.72 7.06 -13.38
C TYR A 98 12.62 8.28 -13.14
N PRO A 99 13.91 8.18 -13.48
CA PRO A 99 14.87 9.29 -13.26
C PRO A 99 14.49 10.60 -13.96
N ASP A 100 13.73 10.51 -15.04
CA ASP A 100 13.26 11.71 -15.77
C ASP A 100 12.31 12.57 -14.93
N ILE A 101 11.63 11.95 -13.94
CA ILE A 101 10.64 12.64 -13.10
C ILE A 101 11.26 13.13 -11.81
N GLY A 102 12.24 12.41 -11.28
CA GLY A 102 12.90 12.78 -10.04
C GLY A 102 14.19 12.01 -9.82
N ASP A 103 15.03 12.55 -8.97
CA ASP A 103 16.30 11.94 -8.59
C ASP A 103 16.04 10.97 -7.43
N ILE A 104 16.32 9.69 -7.63
CA ILE A 104 16.10 8.66 -6.62
C ILE A 104 16.82 8.96 -5.31
N SER A 105 17.97 9.67 -5.37
CA SER A 105 18.74 10.01 -4.16
C SER A 105 17.97 10.91 -3.20
N LEU A 106 16.94 11.65 -3.70
CA LEU A 106 16.07 12.46 -2.86
C LEU A 106 15.22 11.61 -1.92
N PHE A 107 15.01 10.34 -2.27
CA PHE A 107 14.20 9.40 -1.49
C PHE A 107 15.04 8.38 -0.74
N ASP A 108 16.36 8.38 -0.95
CA ASP A 108 17.25 7.46 -0.27
C ASP A 108 17.66 8.01 1.10
N LYS A 109 16.65 8.28 1.93
CA LYS A 109 16.80 8.88 3.26
C LYS A 109 16.08 8.05 4.30
N GLU A 110 16.76 7.82 5.42
CA GLU A 110 16.23 6.98 6.49
C GLU A 110 14.89 7.48 7.03
N ASP A 111 14.77 8.79 7.28
CA ASP A 111 13.54 9.37 7.83
C ASP A 111 12.33 9.19 6.91
N LEU A 112 12.52 9.36 5.61
CA LEU A 112 11.45 9.15 4.64
C LEU A 112 11.04 7.68 4.57
N ALA A 113 12.02 6.79 4.54
CA ALA A 113 11.78 5.35 4.51
C ALA A 113 11.06 4.87 5.77
N LYS A 114 11.49 5.39 6.92
CA LYS A 114 10.87 5.03 8.21
C LYS A 114 9.41 5.45 8.26
N GLU A 115 9.12 6.67 7.84
CA GLU A 115 7.74 7.17 7.80
C GLU A 115 6.89 6.35 6.84
N ALA A 116 7.41 6.09 5.63
CA ALA A 116 6.71 5.32 4.61
C ALA A 116 6.41 3.90 5.11
N LEU A 117 7.41 3.24 5.69
CA LEU A 117 7.24 1.88 6.21
C LEU A 117 6.26 1.84 7.36
N ASN A 118 6.30 2.83 8.26
CA ASN A 118 5.36 2.92 9.37
C ASN A 118 3.91 3.03 8.87
N TRP A 119 3.66 3.86 7.86
CA TRP A 119 2.34 3.97 7.26
C TRP A 119 1.90 2.64 6.63
N ALA A 120 2.81 1.99 5.89
CA ALA A 120 2.49 0.72 5.25
C ALA A 120 2.16 -0.36 6.28
N GLU A 121 2.94 -0.45 7.36
CA GLU A 121 2.68 -1.41 8.43
C GLU A 121 1.37 -1.11 9.16
N GLU A 122 1.12 0.15 9.44
CA GLU A 122 -0.12 0.56 10.10
C GLU A 122 -1.34 0.18 9.27
N LEU A 123 -1.31 0.50 7.97
CA LEU A 123 -2.42 0.17 7.09
C LEU A 123 -2.56 -1.34 6.87
N TYR A 124 -1.43 -2.05 6.75
CA TYR A 124 -1.45 -3.50 6.65
C TYR A 124 -2.18 -4.14 7.84
N ASN A 125 -1.80 -3.73 9.05
CA ASN A 125 -2.43 -4.25 10.27
C ASN A 125 -3.89 -3.84 10.39
N PHE A 126 -4.21 -2.62 9.99
CA PHE A 126 -5.58 -2.11 10.02
C PHE A 126 -6.48 -2.94 9.09
N VAL A 127 -6.04 -3.18 7.86
CA VAL A 127 -6.80 -3.99 6.90
C VAL A 127 -6.91 -5.44 7.37
N LYS A 128 -5.83 -5.98 7.96
CA LYS A 128 -5.84 -7.35 8.50
C LYS A 128 -6.96 -7.54 9.51
N GLU A 129 -7.13 -6.57 10.42
CA GLU A 129 -8.22 -6.64 11.41
C GLU A 129 -9.59 -6.47 10.76
N LYS A 130 -9.72 -5.58 9.79
CA LYS A 130 -10.99 -5.34 9.09
C LYS A 130 -11.44 -6.56 8.28
N ILE A 131 -10.51 -7.27 7.65
CA ILE A 131 -10.83 -8.46 6.85
C ILE A 131 -11.33 -9.61 7.74
N LYS A 132 -10.84 -9.71 8.98
CA LYS A 132 -11.28 -10.74 9.93
C LYS A 132 -12.74 -10.59 10.35
N GLU A 133 -13.25 -9.36 10.28
CA GLU A 133 -14.64 -9.09 10.59
C GLU A 133 -15.54 -9.53 9.41
#